data_adc8e15cda23d3a4be1b988cbee0f45a
#
_entry.id   adc8e15cda23d3a4be1b988cbee0f45a
#
_cell.length_a   1.000
_cell.length_b   1.000
_cell.length_c   1.000
_cell.angle_alpha   90.00
_cell.angle_beta   90.00
_cell.angle_gamma   90.00
#
_symmetry.space_group_name_H-M   'P 1'
#
loop_
_entity.id
_entity.type
_entity.pdbx_description
1 polymer ?
#
loop_
_entity_poly.entity_id
_entity_poly.type
_entity_poly.pdbx_seq_one_letter_code
_entity_poly.pdbx_strand_id
1 'polypeptide(L)'
;MSKLYCETCVNYGQIIKIKENNKLVDVIRVKIIGNPDIESISTSIVEGYNNKIRQRLSRFGRKTASFSKRARGYVAALSIFQFVHNFIDPKQGQQSPAMLESITDHLWNWMEFLCHHVQL
;
A
#
# COMPACT_ATOMS: atom_id res chain seq x y z
N MET A 1 -22.45 3.93 5.99
CA MET A 1 -21.27 4.70 5.60
C MET A 1 -20.50 4.00 4.49
N SER A 2 -21.05 3.99 3.32
CA SER A 2 -20.46 3.32 2.15
C SER A 2 -20.30 4.34 1.03
N LYS A 3 -19.34 5.25 1.22
CA LYS A 3 -18.90 6.18 0.18
C LYS A 3 -17.40 6.04 -0.05
N LEU A 4 -16.86 4.82 0.04
CA LEU A 4 -15.42 4.72 -0.05
C LEU A 4 -14.89 4.60 -1.47
N TYR A 5 -15.65 4.08 -2.40
CA TYR A 5 -15.21 4.09 -3.81
C TYR A 5 -16.42 4.08 -4.72
N CYS A 6 -16.70 5.22 -5.33
CA CYS A 6 -17.54 5.23 -6.52
C CYS A 6 -16.81 4.39 -7.58
N GLU A 7 -17.45 3.38 -8.13
CA GLU A 7 -16.87 2.52 -9.18
C GLU A 7 -16.32 3.34 -10.37
N THR A 8 -16.85 4.54 -10.56
CA THR A 8 -16.41 5.50 -11.59
C THR A 8 -15.16 6.30 -11.22
N CYS A 9 -14.72 6.25 -9.95
CA CYS A 9 -13.58 7.05 -9.46
C CYS A 9 -12.29 6.23 -9.33
N VAL A 10 -12.35 4.91 -9.48
CA VAL A 10 -11.19 4.04 -9.35
C VAL A 10 -10.76 3.55 -10.73
N ASN A 11 -9.53 3.84 -11.08
CA ASN A 11 -8.87 3.29 -12.26
C ASN A 11 -7.94 2.16 -11.83
N TYR A 12 -8.20 0.95 -12.33
CA TYR A 12 -7.40 -0.21 -12.03
C TYR A 12 -6.97 -0.94 -13.30
N GLY A 13 -5.68 -1.16 -13.41
CA GLY A 13 -5.07 -1.94 -14.47
C GLY A 13 -4.18 -3.04 -13.93
N GLN A 14 -3.98 -4.07 -14.71
CA GLN A 14 -3.16 -5.22 -14.36
C GLN A 14 -2.07 -5.45 -15.40
N ILE A 15 -0.89 -5.88 -14.94
CA ILE A 15 0.21 -6.33 -15.80
C ILE A 15 0.29 -7.85 -15.73
N ILE A 16 0.16 -8.50 -16.88
CA ILE A 16 0.33 -9.94 -17.03
C ILE A 16 1.68 -10.18 -17.69
N LYS A 17 2.57 -10.86 -16.99
CA LYS A 17 3.90 -11.24 -17.49
C LYS A 17 3.87 -12.68 -17.99
N ILE A 18 4.05 -12.87 -19.29
CA ILE A 18 4.12 -14.20 -19.92
C ILE A 18 5.57 -14.68 -19.88
N LYS A 19 5.78 -15.84 -19.31
CA LYS A 19 7.11 -16.46 -19.20
C LYS A 19 7.13 -17.81 -19.88
N GLU A 20 8.15 -18.06 -20.68
CA GLU A 20 8.50 -19.37 -21.21
C GLU A 20 9.90 -19.74 -20.75
N ASN A 21 10.07 -20.96 -20.25
CA ASN A 21 11.35 -21.46 -19.71
C ASN A 21 11.99 -20.50 -18.67
N ASN A 22 11.18 -19.94 -17.77
CA ASN A 22 11.58 -18.92 -16.79
C ASN A 22 12.10 -17.57 -17.37
N LYS A 23 12.03 -17.37 -18.68
CA LYS A 23 12.35 -16.09 -19.32
C LYS A 23 11.08 -15.32 -19.64
N LEU A 24 11.13 -14.01 -19.43
CA LEU A 24 10.03 -13.12 -19.78
C LEU A 24 9.95 -13.02 -21.31
N VAL A 25 8.81 -13.44 -21.89
CA VAL A 25 8.58 -13.40 -23.34
C VAL A 25 7.75 -12.18 -23.72
N ASP A 26 6.71 -11.89 -22.92
CA ASP A 26 5.81 -10.78 -23.22
C ASP A 26 5.20 -10.17 -21.98
N VAL A 27 4.71 -8.91 -22.10
CA VAL A 27 4.07 -8.15 -21.02
C VAL A 27 2.79 -7.53 -21.56
N ILE A 28 1.66 -8.02 -21.09
CA ILE A 28 0.34 -7.53 -21.47
C ILE A 28 -0.20 -6.63 -20.37
N ARG A 29 -0.66 -5.42 -20.73
CA ARG A 29 -1.36 -4.50 -19.82
C ARG A 29 -2.84 -4.54 -20.10
N VAL A 30 -3.64 -4.81 -19.06
CA VAL A 30 -5.10 -4.97 -19.16
C VAL A 30 -5.79 -3.95 -18.26
N LYS A 31 -6.77 -3.26 -18.79
CA LYS A 31 -7.69 -2.42 -18.01
C LYS A 31 -8.73 -3.30 -17.34
N ILE A 32 -8.92 -3.19 -16.05
CA ILE A 32 -9.88 -4.00 -15.28
C ILE A 32 -11.07 -3.15 -14.84
N ILE A 33 -10.83 -2.00 -14.23
CA ILE A 33 -11.86 -1.09 -13.72
C ILE A 33 -11.54 0.33 -14.19
N GLY A 34 -12.56 1.06 -14.61
CA GLY A 34 -12.42 2.42 -15.08
C GLY A 34 -11.72 2.53 -16.44
N ASN A 35 -11.08 3.64 -16.68
CA ASN A 35 -10.33 3.90 -17.90
C ASN A 35 -8.89 4.37 -17.60
N PRO A 36 -8.03 3.51 -17.03
CA PRO A 36 -6.64 3.86 -16.80
C PRO A 36 -5.91 4.07 -18.13
N ASP A 37 -4.95 4.97 -18.14
CA ASP A 37 -4.01 5.09 -19.23
C ASP A 37 -3.11 3.84 -19.26
N ILE A 38 -3.07 3.14 -20.40
CA ILE A 38 -2.36 1.87 -20.55
C ILE A 38 -0.85 2.05 -20.29
N GLU A 39 -0.27 3.16 -20.70
CA GLU A 39 1.16 3.43 -20.50
C GLU A 39 1.50 3.70 -19.02
N SER A 40 0.55 4.25 -18.28
CA SER A 40 0.72 4.53 -16.85
C SER A 40 0.60 3.27 -15.97
N ILE A 41 0.06 2.17 -16.48
CA ILE A 41 -0.06 0.92 -15.74
C ILE A 41 1.33 0.37 -15.45
N SER A 42 1.74 0.41 -14.18
CA SER A 42 3.07 -0.02 -13.71
C SER A 42 2.99 -0.72 -12.36
N THR A 43 3.84 -1.72 -12.15
CA THR A 43 3.98 -2.39 -10.85
C THR A 43 4.97 -1.68 -9.92
N SER A 44 5.66 -0.64 -10.38
CA SER A 44 6.76 0.01 -9.64
C SER A 44 6.33 0.56 -8.28
N ILE A 45 5.13 1.16 -8.19
CA ILE A 45 4.60 1.70 -6.95
C ILE A 45 4.33 0.58 -5.93
N VAL A 46 3.67 -0.49 -6.37
CA VAL A 46 3.36 -1.64 -5.51
C VAL A 46 4.64 -2.36 -5.08
N GLU A 47 5.59 -2.55 -6.01
CA GLU A 47 6.89 -3.16 -5.70
C GLU A 47 7.70 -2.29 -4.72
N GLY A 48 7.69 -0.98 -4.90
CA GLY A 48 8.31 -0.02 -3.97
C GLY A 48 7.67 -0.08 -2.58
N TYR A 49 6.35 -0.16 -2.50
CA TYR A 49 5.63 -0.31 -1.24
C TYR A 49 5.96 -1.63 -0.53
N ASN A 50 5.97 -2.74 -1.27
CA ASN A 50 6.35 -4.05 -0.75
C ASN A 50 7.80 -4.06 -0.23
N ASN A 51 8.72 -3.37 -0.90
CA ASN A 51 10.09 -3.22 -0.42
C ASN A 51 10.15 -2.43 0.89
N LYS A 52 9.40 -1.35 1.04
CA LYS A 52 9.29 -0.61 2.31
C LYS A 52 8.80 -1.49 3.45
N ILE A 53 7.78 -2.32 3.22
CA ILE A 53 7.28 -3.27 4.21
C ILE A 53 8.41 -4.21 4.66
N ARG A 54 9.15 -4.80 3.72
CA ARG A 54 10.25 -5.71 4.04
C ARG A 54 11.40 -5.05 4.76
N GLN A 55 11.72 -3.80 4.46
CA GLN A 55 12.80 -3.05 5.10
C GLN A 55 12.45 -2.61 6.52
N ARG A 56 11.22 -2.17 6.74
CA ARG A 56 10.78 -1.62 8.03
C ARG A 56 10.26 -2.65 9.00
N LEU A 57 9.70 -3.74 8.50
CA LEU A 57 9.19 -4.82 9.32
C LEU A 57 10.03 -6.08 9.13
N SER A 58 10.86 -6.39 10.11
CA SER A 58 11.73 -7.59 10.09
C SER A 58 10.93 -8.89 9.88
N ARG A 59 9.67 -8.92 10.30
CA ARG A 59 8.75 -10.06 10.15
C ARG A 59 8.44 -10.41 8.70
N PHE A 60 8.60 -9.46 7.77
CA PHE A 60 8.33 -9.60 6.34
C PHE A 60 9.60 -9.75 5.50
N GLY A 61 10.77 -9.71 6.17
CA GLY A 61 12.05 -9.90 5.50
C GLY A 61 12.19 -11.29 4.89
N ARG A 62 12.86 -11.36 3.75
CA ARG A 62 13.26 -12.66 3.18
C ARG A 62 14.33 -13.29 4.09
N LYS A 63 14.20 -14.58 4.38
CA LYS A 63 15.18 -15.33 5.21
C LYS A 63 15.41 -14.69 6.59
N THR A 64 14.35 -14.22 7.24
CA THR A 64 14.44 -13.71 8.61
C THR A 64 14.08 -14.78 9.64
N ALA A 65 14.79 -14.78 10.77
CA ALA A 65 14.41 -15.56 11.95
C ALA A 65 13.27 -14.92 12.76
N SER A 66 12.95 -13.65 12.47
CA SER A 66 11.96 -12.84 13.19
C SER A 66 10.54 -12.92 12.62
N PHE A 67 10.22 -13.91 11.80
CA PHE A 67 8.88 -14.03 11.24
C PHE A 67 7.81 -14.28 12.33
N SER A 68 6.61 -13.82 12.07
CA SER A 68 5.48 -14.01 13.00
C SER A 68 5.04 -15.46 13.02
N LYS A 69 5.01 -16.07 14.22
CA LYS A 69 4.52 -17.43 14.44
C LYS A 69 2.98 -17.51 14.44
N ARG A 70 2.30 -16.38 14.61
CA ARG A 70 0.84 -16.29 14.67
C ARG A 70 0.32 -15.28 13.66
N ALA A 71 -0.76 -15.61 12.95
CA ALA A 71 -1.40 -14.73 11.97
C ALA A 71 -1.82 -13.37 12.58
N ARG A 72 -2.31 -13.35 13.82
CA ARG A 72 -2.68 -12.12 14.52
C ARG A 72 -1.53 -11.12 14.63
N GLY A 73 -0.33 -11.58 14.98
CA GLY A 73 0.84 -10.70 15.07
C GLY A 73 1.28 -10.17 13.71
N TYR A 74 1.12 -10.97 12.68
CA TYR A 74 1.39 -10.58 11.30
C TYR A 74 0.44 -9.46 10.83
N VAL A 75 -0.87 -9.66 11.02
CA VAL A 75 -1.90 -8.68 10.64
C VAL A 75 -1.75 -7.39 11.44
N ALA A 76 -1.50 -7.47 12.75
CA ALA A 76 -1.31 -6.29 13.60
C ALA A 76 -0.11 -5.45 13.15
N ALA A 77 1.03 -6.08 12.86
CA ALA A 77 2.22 -5.39 12.38
C ALA A 77 1.98 -4.69 11.03
N LEU A 78 1.28 -5.34 10.12
CA LEU A 78 0.92 -4.77 8.82
C LEU A 78 -0.05 -3.59 8.97
N SER A 79 -1.05 -3.71 9.84
CA SER A 79 -2.03 -2.64 10.10
C SER A 79 -1.35 -1.39 10.67
N ILE A 80 -0.45 -1.55 11.64
CA ILE A 80 0.33 -0.43 12.19
C ILE A 80 1.19 0.21 11.09
N PHE A 81 1.88 -0.61 10.29
CA PHE A 81 2.70 -0.10 9.20
C PHE A 81 1.88 0.71 8.18
N GLN A 82 0.70 0.22 7.80
CA GLN A 82 -0.19 0.92 6.87
C GLN A 82 -0.65 2.26 7.43
N PHE A 83 -0.99 2.30 8.72
CA PHE A 83 -1.37 3.55 9.37
C PHE A 83 -0.21 4.56 9.37
N VAL A 84 0.98 4.14 9.79
CA VAL A 84 2.18 4.98 9.79
C VAL A 84 2.47 5.52 8.39
N HIS A 85 2.42 4.65 7.38
CA HIS A 85 2.66 5.04 6.00
C HIS A 85 1.66 6.08 5.47
N ASN A 86 0.39 5.94 5.86
CA ASN A 86 -0.67 6.78 5.34
C ASN A 86 -0.84 8.11 6.12
N PHE A 87 -0.58 8.12 7.42
CA PHE A 87 -0.89 9.26 8.28
C PHE A 87 0.34 9.94 8.89
N ILE A 88 1.41 9.21 9.17
CA ILE A 88 2.57 9.72 9.90
C ILE A 88 3.74 10.03 8.96
N ASP A 89 4.03 9.14 7.99
CA ASP A 89 5.17 9.30 7.09
C ASP A 89 4.90 10.36 6.02
N PRO A 90 5.63 11.48 6.01
CA PRO A 90 5.50 12.45 4.94
C PRO A 90 6.10 11.91 3.64
N LYS A 91 5.44 12.21 2.52
CA LYS A 91 6.00 12.09 1.18
C LYS A 91 6.61 13.41 0.73
N GLN A 92 6.98 13.50 -0.53
CA GLN A 92 7.46 14.75 -1.13
C GLN A 92 6.50 15.90 -0.84
N GLY A 93 7.03 17.04 -0.36
CA GLY A 93 6.22 18.20 0.01
C GLY A 93 5.65 18.18 1.43
N GLN A 94 6.12 17.27 2.31
CA GLN A 94 5.70 17.14 3.71
C GLN A 94 4.22 16.79 3.92
N GLN A 95 3.59 16.24 2.90
CA GLN A 95 2.21 15.75 2.99
C GLN A 95 2.17 14.24 3.09
N SER A 96 1.27 13.71 3.94
CA SER A 96 1.01 12.28 4.00
C SER A 96 0.02 11.86 2.90
N PRO A 97 -0.03 10.56 2.53
CA PRO A 97 -1.06 10.06 1.62
C PRO A 97 -2.49 10.40 2.05
N ALA A 98 -2.78 10.35 3.34
CA ALA A 98 -4.10 10.70 3.88
C ALA A 98 -4.44 12.19 3.73
N MET A 99 -3.44 13.07 3.77
CA MET A 99 -3.64 14.48 3.47
C MET A 99 -3.93 14.72 1.98
N LEU A 100 -3.26 14.00 1.10
CA LEU A 100 -3.49 14.09 -0.35
C LEU A 100 -4.92 13.66 -0.73
N GLU A 101 -5.46 12.69 -0.01
CA GLU A 101 -6.84 12.20 -0.20
C GLU A 101 -7.88 12.99 0.64
N SER A 102 -7.46 14.08 1.28
CA SER A 102 -8.33 14.93 2.12
C SER A 102 -9.02 14.18 3.27
N ILE A 103 -8.39 13.13 3.78
CA ILE A 103 -8.87 12.35 4.94
C ILE A 103 -8.48 13.04 6.24
N THR A 104 -7.33 13.71 6.23
CA THR A 104 -6.82 14.51 7.35
C THR A 104 -6.20 15.79 6.84
N ASP A 105 -6.14 16.82 7.67
CA ASP A 105 -5.61 18.15 7.36
C ASP A 105 -4.16 18.35 7.83
N HIS A 106 -3.62 17.39 8.60
CA HIS A 106 -2.29 17.48 9.18
C HIS A 106 -1.56 16.13 9.21
N LEU A 107 -0.26 16.19 9.46
CA LEU A 107 0.53 14.99 9.76
C LEU A 107 0.27 14.52 11.18
N TRP A 108 -0.15 13.27 11.33
CA TRP A 108 -0.33 12.67 12.63
C TRP A 108 1.01 12.37 13.29
N ASN A 109 1.07 12.50 14.61
CA ASN A 109 2.19 12.03 15.41
C ASN A 109 1.86 10.75 16.18
N TRP A 110 2.87 10.09 16.75
CA TRP A 110 2.68 8.84 17.48
C TRP A 110 1.79 8.98 18.70
N MET A 111 1.85 10.10 19.41
CA MET A 111 1.00 10.32 20.58
C MET A 111 -0.47 10.46 20.18
N GLU A 112 -0.73 11.17 19.11
CA GLU A 112 -2.07 11.31 18.55
C GLU A 112 -2.65 9.96 18.14
N PHE A 113 -1.85 9.14 17.46
CA PHE A 113 -2.24 7.78 17.09
C PHE A 113 -2.56 6.90 18.31
N LEU A 114 -1.70 6.92 19.33
CA LEU A 114 -1.87 6.08 20.51
C LEU A 114 -3.01 6.55 21.42
N CYS A 115 -3.31 7.85 21.43
CA CYS A 115 -4.37 8.45 22.25
C CYS A 115 -5.70 8.57 21.50
N HIS A 116 -5.75 8.22 20.21
CA HIS A 116 -6.97 8.32 19.43
C HIS A 116 -7.99 7.27 19.87
N HIS A 117 -9.09 7.72 20.44
CA HIS A 117 -10.21 6.87 20.78
C HIS A 117 -11.14 6.73 19.57
N VAL A 118 -11.21 5.52 19.03
CA VAL A 118 -12.26 5.19 18.07
C VAL A 118 -13.57 5.05 18.84
N GLN A 119 -14.48 5.98 18.64
CA GLN A 119 -15.85 5.80 19.10
C GLN A 119 -16.49 4.72 18.21
N LEU A 120 -16.69 3.57 18.78
CA LEU A 120 -17.39 2.46 18.14
C LEU A 120 -18.88 2.69 18.19
#